data_d17cc0145a9d172d78d85ad659fdf3df
#
_entry.id   d17cc0145a9d172d78d85ad659fdf3df
#
_cell.length_a   1.000
_cell.length_b   1.000
_cell.length_c   1.000
_cell.angle_alpha   90.00
_cell.angle_beta   90.00
_cell.angle_gamma   90.00
#
_symmetry.space_group_name_H-M   'P 1'
#
loop_
_entity.id
_entity.type
_entity.pdbx_description
1 polymer ?
#
loop_
_entity_poly.entity_id
_entity_poly.type
_entity_poly.pdbx_seq_one_letter_code
_entity_poly.pdbx_strand_id
1 'polypeptide(L)'
;MADSEELKSLLIKVKEESEKVGLKLNIQKMKSMASGPITSWQKDGETVTDFILGGSKITADCDCSHEIKRRLLLERKVMTNLDKILKSRDITLPTKIHLVKAMVFPVVMYGYDSWNVKKAECRRIDIFELWCWRRLLRVPWTARRSNQFILKEISPEYSLEGLMLKLKLQYFDHLMGRTNSLKKTNEFPIIFPMMLGKIEGRRRREW
;
A
#
# COMPACT_ATOMS: atom_id res chain seq x y z
N MET A 1 20.11 0.80 10.49
CA MET A 1 20.26 1.94 9.55
C MET A 1 21.70 1.92 9.10
N ALA A 2 21.96 1.89 7.80
CA ALA A 2 23.33 1.92 7.29
C ALA A 2 23.95 3.29 7.60
N ASP A 3 25.16 3.31 8.11
CA ASP A 3 25.92 4.54 8.32
C ASP A 3 26.32 5.14 6.96
N SER A 4 26.56 6.44 6.90
CA SER A 4 26.90 7.15 5.66
C SER A 4 28.13 6.55 4.96
N GLU A 5 29.10 6.07 5.73
CA GLU A 5 30.32 5.44 5.20
C GLU A 5 30.04 4.02 4.65
N GLU A 6 29.19 3.25 5.32
CA GLU A 6 28.74 1.94 4.82
C GLU A 6 28.00 2.07 3.48
N LEU A 7 27.14 3.05 3.37
CA LEU A 7 26.38 3.29 2.14
C LEU A 7 27.30 3.70 0.98
N LYS A 8 28.30 4.56 1.23
CA LYS A 8 29.32 4.93 0.24
C LYS A 8 30.12 3.71 -0.24
N SER A 9 30.56 2.86 0.70
CA SER A 9 31.30 1.64 0.36
C SER A 9 30.47 0.66 -0.46
N LEU A 10 29.19 0.51 -0.14
CA LEU A 10 28.24 -0.28 -0.91
C LEU A 10 28.04 0.27 -2.33
N LEU A 11 27.88 1.59 -2.47
CA LEU A 11 27.71 2.24 -3.74
C LEU A 11 28.91 2.03 -4.67
N ILE A 12 30.14 2.14 -4.12
CA ILE A 12 31.37 1.87 -4.86
C ILE A 12 31.41 0.42 -5.34
N LYS A 13 31.11 -0.54 -4.47
CA LYS A 13 31.03 -1.96 -4.83
C LYS A 13 30.00 -2.24 -5.90
N VAL A 14 28.79 -1.67 -5.78
CA VAL A 14 27.74 -1.82 -6.80
C VAL A 14 28.18 -1.23 -8.13
N LYS A 15 28.89 -0.10 -8.13
CA LYS A 15 29.45 0.51 -9.34
C LYS A 15 30.47 -0.41 -10.00
N GLU A 16 31.42 -0.90 -9.25
CA GLU A 16 32.48 -1.82 -9.75
C GLU A 16 31.89 -3.11 -10.30
N GLU A 17 30.96 -3.75 -9.58
CA GLU A 17 30.33 -4.99 -10.03
C GLU A 17 29.43 -4.76 -11.26
N SER A 18 28.71 -3.63 -11.33
CA SER A 18 27.89 -3.32 -12.51
C SER A 18 28.74 -3.05 -13.75
N GLU A 19 29.90 -2.39 -13.60
CA GLU A 19 30.83 -2.14 -14.73
C GLU A 19 31.42 -3.43 -15.29
N LYS A 20 31.66 -4.44 -14.44
CA LYS A 20 32.14 -5.77 -14.90
C LYS A 20 31.17 -6.47 -15.84
N VAL A 21 29.88 -6.26 -15.67
CA VAL A 21 28.82 -6.83 -16.53
C VAL A 21 28.33 -5.86 -17.62
N GLY A 22 29.06 -4.76 -17.85
CA GLY A 22 28.75 -3.78 -18.89
C GLY A 22 27.63 -2.82 -18.58
N LEU A 23 27.16 -2.78 -17.32
CA LEU A 23 26.12 -1.85 -16.88
C LEU A 23 26.75 -0.59 -16.28
N LYS A 24 26.19 0.58 -16.61
CA LYS A 24 26.60 1.88 -16.03
C LYS A 24 25.53 2.44 -15.13
N LEU A 25 25.92 2.85 -13.92
CA LEU A 25 25.03 3.55 -13.00
C LEU A 25 24.62 4.91 -13.58
N ASN A 26 23.32 5.18 -13.58
CA ASN A 26 22.80 6.48 -14.01
C ASN A 26 22.70 7.41 -12.80
N ILE A 27 23.75 8.22 -12.61
CA ILE A 27 23.86 9.15 -11.46
C ILE A 27 22.72 10.15 -11.42
N GLN A 28 22.22 10.63 -12.58
CA GLN A 28 21.11 11.59 -12.64
C GLN A 28 19.78 11.01 -12.11
N LYS A 29 19.63 9.68 -12.17
CA LYS A 29 18.45 8.98 -11.63
C LYS A 29 18.63 8.52 -10.18
N MET A 30 19.84 8.61 -9.64
CA MET A 30 20.11 8.27 -8.25
C MET A 30 19.57 9.36 -7.35
N LYS A 31 18.82 8.95 -6.32
CA LYS A 31 18.30 9.84 -5.30
C LYS A 31 18.62 9.31 -3.93
N SER A 32 19.06 10.19 -3.06
CA SER A 32 19.37 9.86 -1.67
C SER A 32 18.28 10.39 -0.76
N MET A 33 17.83 9.56 0.16
CA MET A 33 16.83 9.93 1.16
C MET A 33 17.30 9.48 2.54
N ALA A 34 17.20 10.34 3.52
CA ALA A 34 17.55 10.01 4.90
C ALA A 34 16.41 10.35 5.86
N SER A 35 16.30 9.53 6.90
CA SER A 35 15.31 9.69 7.98
C SER A 35 15.91 10.54 9.10
N GLY A 36 16.33 11.78 8.81
CA GLY A 36 16.90 12.70 9.82
C GLY A 36 17.68 13.84 9.18
N PRO A 37 18.19 14.80 9.99
CA PRO A 37 18.98 15.90 9.48
C PRO A 37 20.29 15.38 8.87
N ILE A 38 20.47 15.59 7.59
CA ILE A 38 21.71 15.22 6.88
C ILE A 38 22.70 16.34 7.05
N THR A 39 23.72 16.14 7.88
CA THR A 39 24.74 17.14 8.16
C THR A 39 25.91 17.16 7.16
N SER A 40 26.07 16.15 6.29
CA SER A 40 27.28 16.06 5.43
C SER A 40 27.17 15.10 4.23
N TRP A 41 26.08 15.16 3.43
CA TRP A 41 26.06 14.48 2.14
C TRP A 41 26.39 15.47 1.02
N GLN A 42 27.68 15.65 0.76
CA GLN A 42 28.18 16.21 -0.48
C GLN A 42 28.66 15.05 -1.33
N LYS A 43 27.94 14.72 -2.36
CA LYS A 43 28.35 14.27 -3.73
C LYS A 43 27.36 13.29 -4.33
N ASP A 44 27.09 13.53 -5.62
CA ASP A 44 26.59 12.59 -6.61
C ASP A 44 25.15 12.04 -6.42
N GLY A 45 24.20 12.88 -6.02
CA GLY A 45 22.78 12.55 -5.98
C GLY A 45 21.95 13.66 -5.38
N GLU A 46 20.79 13.93 -5.97
CA GLU A 46 19.83 14.88 -5.41
C GLU A 46 19.25 14.32 -4.10
N THR A 47 19.41 15.07 -3.01
CA THR A 47 18.74 14.74 -1.74
C THR A 47 17.28 15.08 -1.84
N VAL A 48 16.41 14.12 -1.63
CA VAL A 48 14.96 14.28 -1.75
C VAL A 48 14.25 13.88 -0.46
N THR A 49 13.14 14.54 -0.16
CA THR A 49 12.26 14.21 0.96
C THR A 49 11.28 13.11 0.62
N ASP A 50 11.00 12.93 -0.67
CA ASP A 50 10.15 11.86 -1.18
C ASP A 50 10.57 11.46 -2.61
N PHE A 51 10.26 10.25 -3.00
CA PHE A 51 10.41 9.78 -4.37
C PHE A 51 9.48 8.60 -4.68
N ILE A 52 9.34 8.28 -5.97
CA ILE A 52 8.53 7.16 -6.42
C ILE A 52 9.45 6.00 -6.78
N LEU A 53 9.39 4.92 -6.01
CA LEU A 53 10.10 3.66 -6.26
C LEU A 53 9.09 2.56 -6.62
N GLY A 54 9.29 1.93 -7.79
CA GLY A 54 8.41 0.85 -8.24
C GLY A 54 6.93 1.26 -8.31
N GLY A 55 6.64 2.54 -8.55
CA GLY A 55 5.27 3.05 -8.57
C GLY A 55 4.66 3.39 -7.21
N SER A 56 5.38 3.20 -6.09
CA SER A 56 4.96 3.63 -4.74
C SER A 56 5.73 4.87 -4.29
N LYS A 57 5.02 5.82 -3.69
CA LYS A 57 5.63 7.02 -3.12
C LYS A 57 6.18 6.70 -1.73
N ILE A 58 7.49 6.88 -1.57
CA ILE A 58 8.21 6.71 -0.30
C ILE A 58 8.60 8.10 0.22
N THR A 59 8.42 8.33 1.51
CA THR A 59 8.75 9.58 2.19
C THR A 59 9.77 9.35 3.28
N ALA A 60 10.62 10.35 3.55
CA ALA A 60 11.69 10.26 4.55
C ALA A 60 11.18 10.04 5.99
N ASP A 61 9.97 10.51 6.28
CA ASP A 61 9.27 10.34 7.56
C ASP A 61 8.56 9.00 7.72
N CYS A 62 8.64 8.12 6.69
CA CYS A 62 7.93 6.85 6.63
C CYS A 62 6.40 6.98 6.79
N ASP A 63 5.82 8.16 6.50
CA ASP A 63 4.36 8.35 6.55
C ASP A 63 3.70 7.91 5.24
N CYS A 64 2.94 6.82 5.31
CA CYS A 64 2.22 6.28 4.16
C CYS A 64 0.93 7.05 3.80
N SER A 65 0.52 8.06 4.58
CA SER A 65 -0.74 8.78 4.38
C SER A 65 -0.83 9.42 2.99
N HIS A 66 0.28 9.96 2.48
CA HIS A 66 0.36 10.56 1.15
C HIS A 66 0.17 9.53 0.04
N GLU A 67 0.82 8.36 0.18
CA GLU A 67 0.67 7.27 -0.79
C GLU A 67 -0.74 6.69 -0.77
N ILE A 68 -1.32 6.46 0.40
CA ILE A 68 -2.71 6.00 0.53
C ILE A 68 -3.67 6.96 -0.17
N LYS A 69 -3.56 8.27 0.10
CA LYS A 69 -4.39 9.28 -0.59
C LYS A 69 -4.21 9.22 -2.11
N ARG A 70 -2.96 9.13 -2.59
CA ARG A 70 -2.64 9.05 -4.00
C ARG A 70 -3.28 7.82 -4.65
N ARG A 71 -3.18 6.65 -4.01
CA ARG A 71 -3.80 5.42 -4.47
C ARG A 71 -5.32 5.52 -4.56
N LEU A 72 -5.96 6.00 -3.49
CA LEU A 72 -7.41 6.20 -3.49
C LEU A 72 -7.90 7.15 -4.59
N LEU A 73 -7.08 8.16 -4.97
CA LEU A 73 -7.39 9.05 -6.11
C LEU A 73 -7.24 8.35 -7.46
N LEU A 74 -6.21 7.54 -7.64
CA LEU A 74 -6.02 6.74 -8.86
C LEU A 74 -7.20 5.78 -9.06
N GLU A 75 -7.63 5.14 -7.99
CA GLU A 75 -8.75 4.21 -8.01
C GLU A 75 -10.09 4.86 -8.37
N ARG A 76 -10.32 6.06 -7.89
CA ARG A 76 -11.50 6.82 -8.29
C ARG A 76 -11.55 7.02 -9.81
N LYS A 77 -10.40 7.20 -10.46
CA LYS A 77 -10.31 7.27 -11.93
C LYS A 77 -10.64 5.93 -12.57
N VAL A 78 -10.06 4.84 -12.06
CA VAL A 78 -10.36 3.47 -12.55
C VAL A 78 -11.86 3.18 -12.41
N MET A 79 -12.43 3.42 -11.23
CA MET A 79 -13.86 3.22 -10.97
C MET A 79 -14.75 4.07 -11.89
N THR A 80 -14.29 5.28 -12.25
CA THR A 80 -15.01 6.14 -13.20
C THR A 80 -14.93 5.59 -14.62
N ASN A 81 -13.80 5.03 -15.03
CA ASN A 81 -13.64 4.39 -16.34
C ASN A 81 -14.55 3.14 -16.48
N LEU A 82 -14.80 2.45 -15.37
CA LEU A 82 -15.70 1.31 -15.34
C LEU A 82 -17.20 1.68 -15.37
N ASP A 83 -17.55 2.95 -15.25
CA ASP A 83 -18.95 3.40 -15.15
C ASP A 83 -19.85 2.86 -16.25
N LYS A 84 -19.37 2.82 -17.50
CA LYS A 84 -20.15 2.29 -18.63
C LYS A 84 -20.53 0.83 -18.39
N ILE A 85 -19.60 0.02 -17.93
CA ILE A 85 -19.80 -1.42 -17.65
C ILE A 85 -20.69 -1.57 -16.41
N LEU A 86 -20.43 -0.82 -15.35
CA LEU A 86 -21.20 -0.89 -14.11
C LEU A 86 -22.67 -0.42 -14.31
N LYS A 87 -22.91 0.45 -15.29
CA LYS A 87 -24.24 0.93 -15.66
C LYS A 87 -25.01 -0.03 -16.57
N SER A 88 -24.35 -0.97 -17.25
CA SER A 88 -25.04 -1.95 -18.09
C SER A 88 -26.05 -2.77 -17.28
N ARG A 89 -27.20 -3.06 -17.89
CA ARG A 89 -28.24 -3.92 -17.30
C ARG A 89 -27.98 -5.41 -17.61
N ASP A 90 -27.20 -5.68 -18.62
CA ASP A 90 -26.91 -7.05 -19.09
C ASP A 90 -25.90 -7.77 -18.18
N ILE A 91 -25.20 -7.02 -17.33
CA ILE A 91 -24.19 -7.56 -16.41
C ILE A 91 -24.83 -7.74 -15.03
N THR A 92 -24.72 -8.96 -14.50
CA THR A 92 -25.26 -9.31 -13.18
C THR A 92 -24.51 -8.62 -12.04
N LEU A 93 -25.19 -8.43 -10.90
CA LEU A 93 -24.57 -7.82 -9.71
C LEU A 93 -23.32 -8.57 -9.22
N PRO A 94 -23.32 -9.91 -9.11
CA PRO A 94 -22.11 -10.65 -8.72
C PRO A 94 -20.92 -10.41 -9.64
N THR A 95 -21.15 -10.36 -10.96
CA THR A 95 -20.09 -10.07 -11.95
C THR A 95 -19.53 -8.66 -11.77
N LYS A 96 -20.38 -7.67 -11.51
CA LYS A 96 -19.94 -6.30 -11.22
C LYS A 96 -19.12 -6.21 -9.93
N ILE A 97 -19.52 -6.93 -8.87
CA ILE A 97 -18.76 -7.01 -7.62
C ILE A 97 -17.39 -7.64 -7.87
N HIS A 98 -17.36 -8.74 -8.64
CA HIS A 98 -16.10 -9.39 -8.99
C HIS A 98 -15.18 -8.45 -9.78
N LEU A 99 -15.73 -7.70 -10.74
CA LEU A 99 -14.98 -6.73 -11.54
C LEU A 99 -14.34 -5.64 -10.66
N VAL A 100 -15.10 -5.07 -9.71
CA VAL A 100 -14.56 -4.07 -8.77
C VAL A 100 -13.45 -4.68 -7.92
N LYS A 101 -13.65 -5.89 -7.38
CA LYS A 101 -12.62 -6.59 -6.60
C LYS A 101 -11.37 -6.90 -7.41
N ALA A 102 -11.50 -7.24 -8.69
CA ALA A 102 -10.38 -7.64 -9.54
C ALA A 102 -9.61 -6.46 -10.15
N MET A 103 -10.26 -5.33 -10.42
CA MET A 103 -9.66 -4.21 -11.13
C MET A 103 -9.40 -2.98 -10.26
N VAL A 104 -10.26 -2.75 -9.25
CA VAL A 104 -10.17 -1.56 -8.40
C VAL A 104 -9.30 -1.86 -7.18
N PHE A 105 -9.62 -2.86 -6.39
CA PHE A 105 -8.92 -3.16 -5.14
C PHE A 105 -7.42 -3.42 -5.27
N PRO A 106 -6.90 -4.14 -6.29
CA PRO A 106 -5.47 -4.37 -6.44
C PRO A 106 -4.63 -3.09 -6.57
N VAL A 107 -5.19 -2.04 -7.17
CA VAL A 107 -4.48 -0.76 -7.32
C VAL A 107 -4.39 -0.03 -5.98
N VAL A 108 -5.45 -0.08 -5.14
CA VAL A 108 -5.39 0.42 -3.74
C VAL A 108 -4.33 -0.34 -2.96
N MET A 109 -4.34 -1.67 -3.08
CA MET A 109 -3.47 -2.55 -2.30
C MET A 109 -2.02 -2.60 -2.79
N TYR A 110 -1.70 -1.97 -3.92
CA TYR A 110 -0.35 -2.01 -4.45
C TYR A 110 0.66 -1.31 -3.51
N GLY A 111 1.65 -2.05 -3.05
CA GLY A 111 2.70 -1.56 -2.14
C GLY A 111 2.26 -1.45 -0.68
N TYR A 112 1.06 -1.93 -0.33
CA TYR A 112 0.54 -1.85 1.05
C TYR A 112 1.37 -2.65 2.07
N ASP A 113 2.20 -3.58 1.62
CA ASP A 113 3.07 -4.38 2.47
C ASP A 113 3.99 -3.52 3.33
N SER A 114 4.44 -2.39 2.75
CA SER A 114 5.31 -1.42 3.42
C SER A 114 4.55 -0.38 4.26
N TRP A 115 3.21 -0.36 4.23
CA TRP A 115 2.45 0.69 4.91
C TRP A 115 2.25 0.41 6.40
N ASN A 116 2.61 1.38 7.22
CA ASN A 116 2.20 1.42 8.62
C ASN A 116 0.88 2.20 8.72
N VAL A 117 -0.25 1.50 8.56
CA VAL A 117 -1.57 2.11 8.42
C VAL A 117 -2.09 2.57 9.78
N LYS A 118 -2.30 3.87 9.93
CA LYS A 118 -2.90 4.49 11.13
C LYS A 118 -4.43 4.35 11.11
N LYS A 119 -5.09 4.44 12.26
CA LYS A 119 -6.58 4.38 12.37
C LYS A 119 -7.31 5.37 11.45
N ALA A 120 -6.73 6.55 11.23
CA ALA A 120 -7.29 7.55 10.32
C ALA A 120 -7.27 7.09 8.86
N GLU A 121 -6.24 6.35 8.47
CA GLU A 121 -6.11 5.81 7.12
C GLU A 121 -7.05 4.61 6.90
N CYS A 122 -7.21 3.74 7.91
CA CYS A 122 -8.23 2.68 7.88
C CYS A 122 -9.62 3.25 7.59
N ARG A 123 -10.00 4.33 8.29
CA ARG A 123 -11.29 5.01 8.03
C ARG A 123 -11.40 5.56 6.62
N ARG A 124 -10.31 6.06 6.03
CA ARG A 124 -10.33 6.54 4.63
C ARG A 124 -10.53 5.40 3.64
N ILE A 125 -9.90 4.26 3.90
CA ILE A 125 -10.04 3.03 3.11
C ILE A 125 -11.49 2.53 3.20
N ASP A 126 -12.07 2.47 4.40
CA ASP A 126 -13.47 2.07 4.63
C ASP A 126 -14.45 2.99 3.89
N ILE A 127 -14.25 4.32 3.99
CA ILE A 127 -15.07 5.32 3.29
C ILE A 127 -14.96 5.14 1.77
N PHE A 128 -13.77 4.85 1.26
CA PHE A 128 -13.55 4.61 -0.16
C PHE A 128 -14.25 3.32 -0.61
N GLU A 129 -14.15 2.23 0.15
CA GLU A 129 -14.85 0.98 -0.12
C GLU A 129 -16.36 1.19 -0.23
N LEU A 130 -16.95 1.87 0.77
CA LEU A 130 -18.37 2.22 0.77
C LEU A 130 -18.76 3.09 -0.43
N TRP A 131 -17.89 4.02 -0.85
CA TRP A 131 -18.11 4.83 -2.04
C TRP A 131 -18.16 3.97 -3.30
N CYS A 132 -17.26 2.97 -3.44
CA CYS A 132 -17.28 2.02 -4.55
C CYS A 132 -18.59 1.25 -4.61
N TRP A 133 -19.04 0.70 -3.47
CA TRP A 133 -20.28 -0.07 -3.38
C TRP A 133 -21.51 0.76 -3.66
N ARG A 134 -21.60 1.98 -3.12
CA ARG A 134 -22.69 2.91 -3.42
C ARG A 134 -22.76 3.25 -4.90
N ARG A 135 -21.60 3.49 -5.53
CA ARG A 135 -21.53 3.79 -6.96
C ARG A 135 -21.98 2.59 -7.79
N LEU A 136 -21.55 1.39 -7.43
CA LEU A 136 -21.96 0.13 -8.09
C LEU A 136 -23.48 -0.10 -7.99
N LEU A 137 -24.06 0.10 -6.80
CA LEU A 137 -25.49 -0.03 -6.56
C LEU A 137 -26.31 1.18 -7.03
N ARG A 138 -25.66 2.24 -7.53
CA ARG A 138 -26.29 3.51 -7.95
C ARG A 138 -27.09 4.19 -6.82
N VAL A 139 -26.61 4.07 -5.60
CA VAL A 139 -27.23 4.71 -4.43
C VAL A 139 -26.53 6.04 -4.17
N PRO A 140 -27.16 7.19 -4.48
CA PRO A 140 -26.57 8.50 -4.20
C PRO A 140 -26.45 8.74 -2.70
N TRP A 141 -25.54 9.63 -2.30
CA TRP A 141 -25.37 10.00 -0.89
C TRP A 141 -26.61 10.63 -0.27
N THR A 142 -27.42 11.29 -1.10
CA THR A 142 -28.71 11.89 -0.71
C THR A 142 -29.78 10.85 -0.38
N ALA A 143 -29.62 9.62 -0.87
CA ALA A 143 -30.53 8.54 -0.49
C ALA A 143 -30.28 8.15 0.96
N ARG A 144 -31.33 8.19 1.80
CA ARG A 144 -31.26 7.85 3.23
C ARG A 144 -31.09 6.34 3.49
N ARG A 145 -30.23 5.67 2.70
CA ARG A 145 -29.91 4.25 2.91
C ARG A 145 -28.67 4.12 3.77
N SER A 146 -28.77 3.31 4.83
CA SER A 146 -27.66 3.08 5.76
C SER A 146 -26.50 2.35 5.10
N ASN A 147 -25.28 2.52 5.64
CA ASN A 147 -24.10 1.77 5.18
C ASN A 147 -24.27 0.27 5.40
N GLN A 148 -24.97 -0.12 6.47
CA GLN A 148 -25.29 -1.53 6.74
C GLN A 148 -26.14 -2.14 5.64
N PHE A 149 -27.12 -1.40 5.10
CA PHE A 149 -27.92 -1.84 3.96
C PHE A 149 -27.04 -2.13 2.75
N ILE A 150 -26.12 -1.21 2.42
CA ILE A 150 -25.19 -1.36 1.29
C ILE A 150 -24.30 -2.59 1.47
N LEU A 151 -23.72 -2.77 2.64
CA LEU A 151 -22.85 -3.92 2.94
C LEU A 151 -23.61 -5.24 2.93
N LYS A 152 -24.87 -5.25 3.38
CA LYS A 152 -25.73 -6.46 3.34
C LYS A 152 -26.07 -6.85 1.91
N GLU A 153 -26.33 -5.88 1.03
CA GLU A 153 -26.61 -6.12 -0.40
C GLU A 153 -25.41 -6.72 -1.13
N ILE A 154 -24.21 -6.18 -0.85
CA ILE A 154 -22.96 -6.64 -1.46
C ILE A 154 -22.46 -7.93 -0.81
N SER A 155 -22.71 -8.10 0.50
CA SER A 155 -22.23 -9.25 1.32
C SER A 155 -20.76 -9.59 1.05
N PRO A 156 -19.83 -8.65 1.22
CA PRO A 156 -18.43 -8.92 0.96
C PRO A 156 -17.89 -9.91 1.98
N GLU A 157 -17.15 -10.92 1.53
CA GLU A 157 -16.49 -11.90 2.40
C GLU A 157 -15.50 -11.23 3.38
N TYR A 158 -14.77 -10.25 2.87
CA TYR A 158 -13.85 -9.40 3.63
C TYR A 158 -14.06 -7.95 3.24
N SER A 159 -13.92 -7.02 4.21
CA SER A 159 -13.72 -5.60 3.89
C SER A 159 -12.38 -5.39 3.20
N LEU A 160 -12.19 -4.27 2.52
CA LEU A 160 -10.92 -3.94 1.88
C LEU A 160 -9.76 -3.91 2.90
N GLU A 161 -9.98 -3.35 4.10
CA GLU A 161 -9.03 -3.40 5.22
C GLU A 161 -8.73 -4.86 5.63
N GLY A 162 -9.77 -5.70 5.76
CA GLY A 162 -9.63 -7.10 6.11
C GLY A 162 -8.85 -7.90 5.05
N LEU A 163 -9.06 -7.61 3.77
CA LEU A 163 -8.31 -8.20 2.67
C LEU A 163 -6.83 -7.80 2.71
N MET A 164 -6.55 -6.53 2.98
CA MET A 164 -5.18 -6.03 3.14
C MET A 164 -4.48 -6.73 4.30
N LEU A 165 -5.15 -6.88 5.44
CA LEU A 165 -4.60 -7.60 6.59
C LEU A 165 -4.34 -9.08 6.27
N LYS A 166 -5.29 -9.76 5.61
CA LYS A 166 -5.13 -11.17 5.17
C LYS A 166 -3.89 -11.34 4.30
N LEU A 167 -3.69 -10.46 3.33
CA LEU A 167 -2.53 -10.51 2.44
C LEU A 167 -1.21 -10.24 3.18
N LYS A 168 -1.19 -9.31 4.15
CA LYS A 168 -0.02 -9.10 5.03
C LYS A 168 0.34 -10.35 5.80
N LEU A 169 -0.65 -11.03 6.37
CA LEU A 169 -0.44 -12.27 7.11
C LEU A 169 0.09 -13.39 6.20
N GLN A 170 -0.46 -13.51 4.99
CA GLN A 170 0.04 -14.49 4.00
C GLN A 170 1.48 -14.21 3.57
N TYR A 171 1.81 -12.93 3.32
CA TYR A 171 3.19 -12.55 3.01
C TYR A 171 4.14 -12.86 4.17
N PHE A 172 3.73 -12.57 5.39
CA PHE A 172 4.49 -12.88 6.59
C PHE A 172 4.70 -14.38 6.75
N ASP A 173 3.66 -15.18 6.60
CA ASP A 173 3.75 -16.65 6.67
C ASP A 173 4.72 -17.19 5.62
N HIS A 174 4.64 -16.71 4.38
CA HIS A 174 5.59 -17.06 3.32
C HIS A 174 7.04 -16.69 3.67
N LEU A 175 7.28 -15.51 4.25
CA LEU A 175 8.62 -15.12 4.71
C LEU A 175 9.14 -16.01 5.82
N MET A 176 8.27 -16.43 6.73
CA MET A 176 8.63 -17.31 7.85
C MET A 176 8.88 -18.74 7.43
N GLY A 177 8.22 -19.20 6.35
CA GLY A 177 8.44 -20.52 5.76
C GLY A 177 9.81 -20.68 5.10
N ARG A 178 10.48 -19.60 4.70
CA ARG A 178 11.83 -19.63 4.11
C ARG A 178 12.88 -19.89 5.19
N THR A 179 13.65 -20.98 5.03
CA THR A 179 14.69 -21.41 5.99
C THR A 179 15.81 -20.38 6.20
N ASN A 180 16.12 -19.55 5.21
CA ASN A 180 17.20 -18.55 5.21
C ASN A 180 16.69 -17.09 5.28
N SER A 181 15.53 -16.86 5.83
CA SER A 181 15.03 -15.48 5.94
C SER A 181 15.83 -14.72 7.01
N LEU A 182 16.45 -13.59 6.65
CA LEU A 182 17.12 -12.65 7.56
C LEU A 182 16.22 -12.20 8.73
N LYS A 183 14.90 -12.30 8.55
CA LYS A 183 13.90 -11.97 9.58
C LYS A 183 13.70 -13.05 10.65
N LYS A 184 14.23 -14.25 10.44
CA LYS A 184 14.23 -15.33 11.48
C LYS A 184 15.28 -15.09 12.56
N THR A 185 16.31 -14.28 12.27
CA THR A 185 17.54 -14.36 13.02
C THR A 185 17.65 -13.43 14.22
N ASN A 186 16.83 -12.58 14.65
CA ASN A 186 16.89 -11.83 15.93
C ASN A 186 15.99 -10.58 16.04
N GLU A 187 15.32 -10.15 14.95
CA GLU A 187 14.51 -8.91 15.00
C GLU A 187 12.99 -9.19 15.08
N PHE A 188 12.64 -10.45 15.28
CA PHE A 188 11.28 -10.96 15.25
C PHE A 188 10.30 -10.24 16.20
N PRO A 189 10.67 -9.95 17.45
CA PRO A 189 9.76 -9.29 18.39
C PRO A 189 9.42 -7.84 18.02
N ILE A 190 10.29 -7.18 17.25
CA ILE A 190 10.14 -5.76 16.88
C ILE A 190 9.38 -5.60 15.56
N ILE A 191 9.62 -6.49 14.60
CA ILE A 191 9.05 -6.40 13.25
C ILE A 191 7.57 -6.80 13.24
N PHE A 192 7.18 -7.77 14.06
CA PHE A 192 5.81 -8.28 14.11
C PHE A 192 4.79 -7.21 14.52
N PRO A 193 4.98 -6.44 15.60
CA PRO A 193 4.10 -5.32 15.95
C PRO A 193 4.13 -4.18 14.93
N MET A 194 5.28 -3.94 14.26
CA MET A 194 5.40 -2.92 13.22
C MET A 194 4.66 -3.31 11.94
N MET A 195 4.67 -4.58 11.54
CA MET A 195 3.98 -5.05 10.33
C MET A 195 2.47 -5.15 10.51
N LEU A 196 2.01 -5.56 11.67
CA LEU A 196 0.58 -5.72 11.96
C LEU A 196 -0.09 -4.43 12.44
N GLY A 197 0.68 -3.38 12.77
CA GLY A 197 0.20 -2.29 13.59
C GLY A 197 -0.17 -2.82 14.99
N LYS A 198 -0.22 -1.99 16.00
CA LYS A 198 -0.76 -2.41 17.31
C LYS A 198 -2.16 -2.97 17.10
N ILE A 199 -2.29 -4.30 17.13
CA ILE A 199 -3.58 -4.97 17.26
C ILE A 199 -4.01 -4.79 18.73
N GLU A 200 -4.39 -3.59 19.08
CA GLU A 200 -5.22 -3.39 20.26
C GLU A 200 -6.56 -4.03 19.90
N GLY A 201 -6.87 -5.11 20.60
CA GLY A 201 -8.04 -5.93 20.38
C GLY A 201 -9.29 -5.08 20.20
N ARG A 202 -9.78 -5.09 18.98
CA ARG A 202 -11.09 -4.51 18.66
C ARG A 202 -12.12 -5.50 19.20
N ARG A 203 -12.61 -5.26 20.42
CA ARG A 203 -13.91 -5.82 20.82
C ARG A 203 -14.89 -5.44 19.71
N ARG A 204 -15.51 -6.45 19.08
CA ARG A 204 -16.68 -6.23 18.23
C ARG A 204 -17.64 -5.37 19.04
N ARG A 205 -17.87 -4.16 18.61
CA ARG A 205 -19.05 -3.43 19.04
C ARG A 205 -20.21 -4.04 18.27
N GLU A 206 -21.00 -4.82 18.96
CA GLU A 206 -22.35 -5.16 18.54
C GLU A 206 -23.11 -3.84 18.39
N TRP A 207 -23.67 -3.63 17.22
CA TRP A 207 -24.61 -2.54 16.90
C TRP A 207 -25.97 -3.14 16.65
#